data_ea9cce400580645adba177185366256b
#
_entry.id   ea9cce400580645adba177185366256b
#
_cell.length_a   1.000
_cell.length_b   1.000
_cell.length_c   1.000
_cell.angle_alpha   90.00
_cell.angle_beta   90.00
_cell.angle_gamma   90.00
#
_symmetry.space_group_name_H-M   'P 1'
#
loop_
_entity.id
_entity.type
_entity.pdbx_description
1 polymer ?
#
loop_
_entity_poly.entity_id
_entity_poly.type
_entity_poly.pdbx_seq_one_letter_code
_entity_poly.pdbx_strand_id
1 'polypeptide(L)'
;MALEGLSRGIFRSLGFLRSKRRLDEDELKEMTKSLRRALQEADFNVRQTKEIVERLEERMREEEPRPGLDLQTHAMNILYMELVRILGAKSDFQPRGATLLMVGLYGQGKTTTTAKLAEWYRKKHGLRVAVIEADVHRPGAYAQLSQLLEDS
;
A
#
# COMPACT_ATOMS: atom_id res chain seq x y z
N MET A 1 -6.80 -9.85 1.53
CA MET A 1 -7.23 -10.50 0.28
C MET A 1 -6.67 -9.82 -0.96
N ALA A 2 -7.01 -8.57 -1.32
CA ALA A 2 -6.40 -7.91 -2.49
C ALA A 2 -4.88 -7.72 -2.35
N LEU A 3 -4.40 -7.27 -1.20
CA LEU A 3 -2.96 -7.09 -0.93
C LEU A 3 -2.17 -8.40 -0.93
N GLU A 4 -2.75 -9.52 -0.54
CA GLU A 4 -2.10 -10.83 -0.61
C GLU A 4 -1.93 -11.32 -2.06
N GLY A 5 -2.91 -11.04 -2.91
CA GLY A 5 -2.83 -11.30 -4.35
C GLY A 5 -1.71 -10.51 -5.00
N LEU A 6 -1.66 -9.20 -4.72
CA LEU A 6 -0.61 -8.31 -5.18
C LEU A 6 0.78 -8.77 -4.70
N SER A 7 0.93 -9.04 -3.41
CA SER A 7 2.19 -9.51 -2.83
C SER A 7 2.68 -10.78 -3.51
N ARG A 8 1.81 -11.79 -3.65
CA ARG A 8 2.15 -13.04 -4.35
C ARG A 8 2.51 -12.82 -5.81
N GLY A 9 1.78 -11.93 -6.50
CA GLY A 9 2.06 -11.56 -7.89
C GLY A 9 3.44 -10.93 -8.04
N ILE A 10 3.79 -9.97 -7.18
CA ILE A 10 5.10 -9.31 -7.15
C ILE A 10 6.21 -10.35 -6.87
N PHE A 11 6.07 -11.16 -5.82
CA PHE A 11 7.07 -12.19 -5.49
C PHE A 11 7.26 -13.20 -6.61
N ARG A 12 6.20 -13.60 -7.31
CA ARG A 12 6.29 -14.48 -8.48
C ARG A 12 7.03 -13.82 -9.63
N SER A 13 6.73 -12.55 -9.91
CA SER A 13 7.36 -11.79 -11.00
C SER A 13 8.85 -11.55 -10.80
N LEU A 14 9.30 -11.44 -9.54
CA LEU A 14 10.68 -11.15 -9.18
C LEU A 14 11.44 -12.37 -8.63
N GLY A 15 10.75 -13.48 -8.38
CA GLY A 15 11.31 -14.64 -7.69
C GLY A 15 12.48 -15.31 -8.40
N PHE A 16 12.45 -15.34 -9.74
CA PHE A 16 13.53 -15.95 -10.54
C PHE A 16 14.85 -15.15 -10.53
N LEU A 17 14.81 -13.89 -10.10
CA LEU A 17 16.01 -13.04 -9.98
C LEU A 17 16.97 -13.50 -8.87
N ARG A 18 16.49 -14.29 -7.89
CA ARG A 18 17.24 -14.68 -6.70
C ARG A 18 18.56 -15.42 -7.03
N SER A 19 18.57 -16.18 -8.11
CA SER A 19 19.73 -16.96 -8.54
C SER A 19 20.57 -16.28 -9.62
N LYS A 20 20.20 -15.06 -10.04
CA LYS A 20 20.82 -14.36 -11.14
C LYS A 20 21.73 -13.24 -10.67
N ARG A 21 22.81 -13.05 -11.42
CA ARG A 21 23.75 -11.92 -11.22
C ARG A 21 23.50 -10.78 -12.22
N ARG A 22 22.93 -11.08 -13.37
CA ARG A 22 22.56 -10.11 -14.41
C ARG A 22 21.27 -10.58 -15.09
N LEU A 23 20.54 -9.64 -15.64
CA LEU A 23 19.39 -9.88 -16.52
C LEU A 23 19.79 -9.63 -17.96
N ASP A 24 19.33 -10.49 -18.86
CA ASP A 24 19.31 -10.16 -20.26
C ASP A 24 18.01 -9.39 -20.63
N GLU A 25 17.96 -8.85 -21.84
CA GLU A 25 16.83 -8.04 -22.31
C GLU A 25 15.51 -8.81 -22.37
N ASP A 26 15.53 -10.08 -22.67
CA ASP A 26 14.33 -10.90 -22.79
C ASP A 26 13.78 -11.24 -21.41
N GLU A 27 14.64 -11.55 -20.45
CA GLU A 27 14.31 -11.76 -19.06
C GLU A 27 13.73 -10.50 -18.41
N LEU A 28 14.30 -9.34 -18.70
CA LEU A 28 13.80 -8.05 -18.23
C LEU A 28 12.40 -7.77 -18.75
N LYS A 29 12.16 -8.03 -20.04
CA LYS A 29 10.82 -7.90 -20.66
C LYS A 29 9.81 -8.89 -20.06
N GLU A 30 10.21 -10.13 -19.79
CA GLU A 30 9.32 -11.11 -19.18
C GLU A 30 8.95 -10.73 -17.73
N MET A 31 9.94 -10.27 -16.97
CA MET A 31 9.74 -9.74 -15.62
C MET A 31 8.74 -8.58 -15.62
N THR A 32 8.96 -7.59 -16.46
CA THR A 32 8.10 -6.39 -16.55
C THR A 32 6.69 -6.72 -17.02
N LYS A 33 6.55 -7.65 -17.97
CA LYS A 33 5.25 -8.16 -18.41
C LYS A 33 4.50 -8.87 -17.28
N SER A 34 5.18 -9.73 -16.53
CA SER A 34 4.60 -10.44 -15.39
C SER A 34 4.18 -9.47 -14.27
N LEU A 35 5.04 -8.50 -13.95
CA LEU A 35 4.73 -7.46 -12.95
C LEU A 35 3.54 -6.60 -13.36
N ARG A 36 3.49 -6.18 -14.63
CA ARG A 36 2.34 -5.43 -15.18
C ARG A 36 1.03 -6.17 -14.97
N ARG A 37 1.03 -7.47 -15.27
CA ARG A 37 -0.14 -8.32 -15.06
C ARG A 37 -0.53 -8.40 -13.59
N ALA A 38 0.43 -8.59 -12.68
CA ALA A 38 0.18 -8.66 -11.24
C ALA A 38 -0.41 -7.35 -10.68
N LEU A 39 0.05 -6.19 -11.15
CA LEU A 39 -0.49 -4.88 -10.76
C LEU A 39 -1.92 -4.69 -11.32
N GLN A 40 -2.18 -5.09 -12.56
CA GLN A 40 -3.51 -5.02 -13.16
C GLN A 40 -4.52 -5.96 -12.49
N GLU A 41 -4.12 -7.18 -12.12
CA GLU A 41 -4.94 -8.13 -11.35
C GLU A 41 -5.28 -7.61 -9.94
N ALA A 42 -4.49 -6.67 -9.43
CA ALA A 42 -4.73 -5.96 -8.17
C ALA A 42 -5.46 -4.61 -8.34
N ASP A 43 -6.11 -4.39 -9.47
CA ASP A 43 -6.88 -3.19 -9.82
C ASP A 43 -6.07 -1.87 -9.82
N PHE A 44 -4.75 -1.96 -10.04
CA PHE A 44 -3.96 -0.74 -10.25
C PHE A 44 -4.39 -0.03 -11.54
N ASN A 45 -4.42 1.30 -11.47
CA ASN A 45 -4.70 2.12 -12.65
C ASN A 45 -3.71 1.82 -13.78
N VAL A 46 -4.22 1.64 -15.00
CA VAL A 46 -3.43 1.24 -16.19
C VAL A 46 -2.28 2.21 -16.46
N ARG A 47 -2.52 3.53 -16.34
CA ARG A 47 -1.49 4.56 -16.55
C ARG A 47 -0.39 4.46 -15.49
N GLN A 48 -0.77 4.33 -14.23
CA GLN A 48 0.20 4.17 -13.12
C GLN A 48 0.98 2.86 -13.24
N THR A 49 0.30 1.77 -13.61
CA THR A 49 0.96 0.48 -13.87
C THR A 49 2.04 0.61 -14.93
N LYS A 50 1.72 1.28 -16.05
CA LYS A 50 2.67 1.53 -17.12
C LYS A 50 3.87 2.31 -16.62
N GLU A 51 3.64 3.40 -15.91
CA GLU A 51 4.70 4.26 -15.36
C GLU A 51 5.62 3.52 -14.37
N ILE A 52 5.07 2.72 -13.45
CA ILE A 52 5.86 1.90 -12.50
C ILE A 52 6.78 0.94 -13.26
N VAL A 53 6.21 0.22 -14.22
CA VAL A 53 6.93 -0.82 -14.96
C VAL A 53 8.03 -0.23 -15.83
N GLU A 54 7.75 0.87 -16.55
CA GLU A 54 8.73 1.55 -17.39
C GLU A 54 9.91 2.09 -16.57
N ARG A 55 9.63 2.71 -15.40
CA ARG A 55 10.69 3.19 -14.51
C ARG A 55 11.48 2.07 -13.86
N LEU A 56 10.83 0.98 -13.49
CA LEU A 56 11.54 -0.20 -12.99
C LEU A 56 12.51 -0.73 -14.06
N GLU A 57 12.02 -0.87 -15.30
CA GLU A 57 12.81 -1.35 -16.43
C GLU A 57 14.01 -0.45 -16.71
N GLU A 58 13.81 0.86 -16.78
CA GLU A 58 14.88 1.86 -16.97
C GLU A 58 15.95 1.75 -15.86
N ARG A 59 15.51 1.76 -14.60
CA ARG A 59 16.42 1.69 -13.47
C ARG A 59 17.14 0.35 -13.36
N MET A 60 16.50 -0.75 -13.74
CA MET A 60 17.16 -2.07 -13.79
C MET A 60 18.22 -2.17 -14.88
N ARG A 61 18.14 -1.34 -15.94
CA ARG A 61 19.19 -1.24 -16.96
C ARG A 61 20.34 -0.34 -16.53
N GLU A 62 20.04 0.74 -15.83
CA GLU A 62 21.01 1.80 -15.51
C GLU A 62 21.73 1.58 -14.17
N GLU A 63 21.05 0.96 -13.21
CA GLU A 63 21.56 0.82 -11.83
C GLU A 63 22.05 -0.60 -11.58
N GLU A 64 23.30 -0.74 -11.16
CA GLU A 64 23.81 -2.01 -10.64
C GLU A 64 23.41 -2.21 -9.16
N PRO A 65 23.12 -3.46 -8.73
CA PRO A 65 22.90 -3.77 -7.33
C PRO A 65 24.06 -3.30 -6.46
N ARG A 66 23.76 -2.71 -5.30
CA ARG A 66 24.80 -2.36 -4.32
C ARG A 66 25.58 -3.60 -3.91
N PRO A 67 26.87 -3.46 -3.57
CA PRO A 67 27.68 -4.59 -3.09
C PRO A 67 26.98 -5.34 -1.96
N GLY A 68 26.84 -6.66 -2.10
CA GLY A 68 26.19 -7.53 -1.14
C GLY A 68 24.65 -7.68 -1.29
N LEU A 69 24.01 -6.96 -2.22
CA LEU A 69 22.60 -7.17 -2.54
C LEU A 69 22.44 -8.08 -3.76
N ASP A 70 21.51 -9.01 -3.66
CA ASP A 70 21.10 -9.79 -4.83
C ASP A 70 20.17 -8.98 -5.75
N LEU A 71 20.03 -9.44 -6.97
CA LEU A 71 19.26 -8.77 -8.01
C LEU A 71 17.77 -8.70 -7.68
N GLN A 72 17.22 -9.68 -6.97
CA GLN A 72 15.82 -9.69 -6.51
C GLN A 72 15.58 -8.57 -5.51
N THR A 73 16.45 -8.44 -4.51
CA THR A 73 16.34 -7.38 -3.49
C THR A 73 16.52 -6.01 -4.13
N HIS A 74 17.40 -5.86 -5.11
CA HIS A 74 17.56 -4.62 -5.87
C HIS A 74 16.28 -4.24 -6.61
N ALA A 75 15.70 -5.15 -7.41
CA ALA A 75 14.44 -4.94 -8.11
C ALA A 75 13.27 -4.62 -7.15
N MET A 76 13.22 -5.31 -6.00
CA MET A 76 12.21 -5.07 -4.98
C MET A 76 12.33 -3.65 -4.37
N ASN A 77 13.56 -3.18 -4.12
CA ASN A 77 13.80 -1.83 -3.62
C ASN A 77 13.37 -0.76 -4.63
N ILE A 78 13.69 -0.96 -5.92
CA ILE A 78 13.25 -0.04 -6.98
C ILE A 78 11.71 -0.01 -7.02
N LEU A 79 11.06 -1.16 -7.07
CA LEU A 79 9.60 -1.25 -7.07
C LEU A 79 8.98 -0.59 -5.85
N TYR A 80 9.54 -0.81 -4.66
CA TYR A 80 9.10 -0.15 -3.43
C TYR A 80 9.16 1.38 -3.54
N MET A 81 10.27 1.92 -4.05
CA MET A 81 10.42 3.36 -4.23
C MET A 81 9.42 3.94 -5.23
N GLU A 82 9.13 3.22 -6.31
CA GLU A 82 8.14 3.66 -7.30
C GLU A 82 6.71 3.61 -6.72
N LEU A 83 6.37 2.61 -5.92
CA LEU A 83 5.09 2.55 -5.20
C LEU A 83 4.96 3.69 -4.18
N VAL A 84 6.01 3.96 -3.40
CA VAL A 84 6.03 5.10 -2.45
C VAL A 84 5.84 6.42 -3.18
N ARG A 85 6.49 6.61 -4.33
CA ARG A 85 6.35 7.81 -5.15
C ARG A 85 4.89 8.04 -5.59
N ILE A 86 4.19 6.99 -6.01
CA ILE A 86 2.79 7.08 -6.44
C ILE A 86 1.84 7.32 -5.27
N LEU A 87 2.10 6.70 -4.12
CA LEU A 87 1.31 6.92 -2.90
C LEU A 87 1.51 8.32 -2.32
N GLY A 88 2.60 8.99 -2.71
CA GLY A 88 2.93 10.33 -2.25
C GLY A 88 3.74 10.36 -0.96
N ALA A 89 4.21 11.54 -0.60
CA ALA A 89 4.96 11.77 0.61
C ALA A 89 4.07 11.57 1.85
N LYS A 90 4.72 11.22 2.98
CA LYS A 90 4.04 11.16 4.27
C LYS A 90 3.34 12.48 4.56
N SER A 91 2.04 12.43 4.83
CA SER A 91 1.29 13.60 5.27
C SER A 91 1.70 14.01 6.69
N ASP A 92 1.98 15.29 6.87
CA ASP A 92 2.19 15.90 8.19
C ASP A 92 0.90 16.51 8.73
N PHE A 93 -0.19 15.73 8.63
CA PHE A 93 -1.50 16.16 9.09
C PHE A 93 -1.51 16.40 10.60
N GLN A 94 -1.83 17.65 11.00
CA GLN A 94 -1.99 18.03 12.39
C GLN A 94 -3.48 18.02 12.76
N PRO A 95 -3.94 17.09 13.60
CA PRO A 95 -5.36 16.86 13.84
C PRO A 95 -6.06 17.86 14.78
N ARG A 96 -5.36 18.90 15.24
CA ARG A 96 -5.91 19.87 16.21
C ARG A 96 -7.02 20.70 15.59
N GLY A 97 -8.22 20.67 16.22
CA GLY A 97 -9.38 21.43 15.77
C GLY A 97 -9.93 20.99 14.41
N ALA A 98 -9.68 19.76 14.00
CA ALA A 98 -10.11 19.21 12.72
C ALA A 98 -11.27 18.23 12.86
N THR A 99 -12.12 18.16 11.85
CA THR A 99 -13.14 17.12 11.67
C THR A 99 -12.67 16.18 10.57
N LEU A 100 -12.58 14.88 10.88
CA LEU A 100 -12.22 13.82 9.94
C LEU A 100 -13.47 13.08 9.48
N LEU A 101 -13.75 13.10 8.19
CA LEU A 101 -14.82 12.32 7.58
C LEU A 101 -14.25 11.04 6.96
N MET A 102 -14.66 9.88 7.50
CA MET A 102 -14.28 8.58 6.96
C MET A 102 -15.22 8.17 5.83
N VAL A 103 -14.71 8.06 4.61
CA VAL A 103 -15.47 7.73 3.40
C VAL A 103 -14.93 6.44 2.79
N GLY A 104 -15.82 5.60 2.26
CA GLY A 104 -15.45 4.38 1.56
C GLY A 104 -16.62 3.40 1.43
N LEU A 105 -16.43 2.36 0.62
CA LEU A 105 -17.43 1.32 0.40
C LEU A 105 -17.66 0.46 1.65
N TYR A 106 -18.74 -0.32 1.63
CA TYR A 106 -19.05 -1.26 2.70
C TYR A 106 -17.89 -2.26 2.92
N GLY A 107 -17.63 -2.60 4.18
CA GLY A 107 -16.59 -3.59 4.53
C GLY A 107 -15.14 -3.12 4.39
N GLN A 108 -14.87 -1.87 4.02
CA GLN A 108 -13.50 -1.34 3.82
C GLN A 108 -12.83 -0.85 5.11
N GLY A 109 -13.35 -1.20 6.27
CA GLY A 109 -12.71 -0.94 7.57
C GLY A 109 -12.86 0.49 8.11
N LYS A 110 -13.82 1.28 7.63
CA LYS A 110 -14.06 2.66 8.13
C LYS A 110 -14.20 2.71 9.64
N THR A 111 -15.13 1.94 10.20
CA THR A 111 -15.42 1.92 11.65
C THR A 111 -14.19 1.51 12.46
N THR A 112 -13.50 0.44 12.05
CA THR A 112 -12.26 -0.02 12.72
C THR A 112 -11.16 1.02 12.64
N THR A 113 -10.99 1.69 11.50
CA THR A 113 -9.99 2.74 11.33
C THR A 113 -10.32 3.97 12.16
N THR A 114 -11.62 4.35 12.25
CA THR A 114 -12.08 5.44 13.11
C THR A 114 -11.72 5.19 14.59
N ALA A 115 -12.00 3.98 15.11
CA ALA A 115 -11.67 3.63 16.49
C ALA A 115 -10.15 3.70 16.74
N LYS A 116 -9.33 3.10 15.86
CA LYS A 116 -7.88 3.15 15.96
C LYS A 116 -7.30 4.56 15.88
N LEU A 117 -7.85 5.42 15.02
CA LEU A 117 -7.43 6.82 14.93
C LEU A 117 -7.82 7.60 16.19
N ALA A 118 -9.04 7.40 16.72
CA ALA A 118 -9.49 8.03 17.95
C ALA A 118 -8.56 7.67 19.12
N GLU A 119 -8.24 6.39 19.27
CA GLU A 119 -7.28 5.90 20.26
C GLU A 119 -5.90 6.52 20.09
N TRP A 120 -5.37 6.50 18.84
CA TRP A 120 -4.06 7.05 18.52
C TRP A 120 -3.95 8.54 18.84
N TYR A 121 -4.97 9.33 18.48
CA TYR A 121 -5.00 10.76 18.78
C TYR A 121 -5.09 11.01 20.30
N ARG A 122 -5.88 10.23 21.00
CA ARG A 122 -5.99 10.33 22.46
C ARG A 122 -4.66 9.97 23.14
N LYS A 123 -4.08 8.80 22.83
CA LYS A 123 -2.89 8.27 23.51
C LYS A 123 -1.61 9.02 23.11
N LYS A 124 -1.41 9.30 21.83
CA LYS A 124 -0.16 9.86 21.34
C LYS A 124 -0.13 11.39 21.32
N HIS A 125 -1.27 12.03 21.13
CA HIS A 125 -1.34 13.49 21.02
C HIS A 125 -2.08 14.16 22.17
N GLY A 126 -2.62 13.40 23.14
CA GLY A 126 -3.34 13.93 24.29
C GLY A 126 -4.62 14.69 23.93
N LEU A 127 -5.20 14.41 22.74
CA LEU A 127 -6.37 15.12 22.25
C LEU A 127 -7.66 14.53 22.83
N ARG A 128 -8.64 15.37 23.07
CA ARG A 128 -10.03 14.94 23.30
C ARG A 128 -10.67 14.65 21.96
N VAL A 129 -11.12 13.42 21.73
CA VAL A 129 -11.69 12.98 20.47
C VAL A 129 -13.16 12.67 20.70
N ALA A 130 -14.02 13.22 19.84
CA ALA A 130 -15.43 12.83 19.73
C ALA A 130 -15.60 12.04 18.43
N VAL A 131 -16.35 10.95 18.49
CA VAL A 131 -16.68 10.14 17.32
C VAL A 131 -18.18 10.19 17.10
N ILE A 132 -18.59 10.46 15.86
CA ILE A 132 -19.98 10.54 15.45
C ILE A 132 -20.26 9.39 14.47
N GLU A 133 -21.18 8.50 14.84
CA GLU A 133 -21.67 7.45 13.96
C GLU A 133 -22.83 8.01 13.10
N ALA A 134 -22.62 8.08 11.80
CA ALA A 134 -23.59 8.61 10.84
C ALA A 134 -24.28 7.50 10.01
N ASP A 135 -23.98 6.23 10.26
CA ASP A 135 -24.59 5.07 9.58
C ASP A 135 -25.92 4.70 10.26
N VAL A 136 -26.92 5.50 10.03
CA VAL A 136 -28.27 5.33 10.63
C VAL A 136 -29.07 4.16 10.04
N HIS A 137 -28.61 3.58 8.95
CA HIS A 137 -29.32 2.50 8.26
C HIS A 137 -28.88 1.10 8.68
N ARG A 138 -27.70 0.96 9.29
CA ARG A 138 -27.16 -0.33 9.71
C ARG A 138 -27.47 -0.62 11.17
N PRO A 139 -28.31 -1.65 11.46
CA PRO A 139 -28.54 -2.08 12.84
C PRO A 139 -27.20 -2.46 13.52
N GLY A 140 -26.99 -1.98 14.73
CA GLY A 140 -25.80 -2.29 15.52
C GLY A 140 -24.52 -1.53 15.15
N ALA A 141 -24.54 -0.57 14.21
CA ALA A 141 -23.36 0.24 13.87
C ALA A 141 -22.83 1.00 15.09
N TYR A 142 -23.71 1.63 15.84
CA TYR A 142 -23.37 2.34 17.07
C TYR A 142 -22.78 1.39 18.13
N ALA A 143 -23.41 0.24 18.37
CA ALA A 143 -22.94 -0.73 19.36
C ALA A 143 -21.54 -1.28 19.00
N GLN A 144 -21.31 -1.58 17.72
CA GLN A 144 -20.01 -2.02 17.23
C GLN A 144 -18.93 -0.95 17.44
N LEU A 145 -19.22 0.31 17.15
CA LEU A 145 -18.28 1.41 17.35
C LEU A 145 -17.99 1.64 18.82
N SER A 146 -19.03 1.63 19.68
CA SER A 146 -18.89 1.79 21.13
C SER A 146 -17.99 0.71 21.71
N GLN A 147 -18.21 -0.56 21.37
CA GLN A 147 -17.37 -1.67 21.82
C GLN A 147 -15.90 -1.50 21.40
N LEU A 148 -15.64 -1.11 20.16
CA LEU A 148 -14.27 -0.86 19.67
C LEU A 148 -13.57 0.30 20.40
N LEU A 149 -14.33 1.27 20.90
CA LEU A 149 -13.79 2.42 21.63
C LEU A 149 -13.62 2.12 23.13
N GLU A 150 -14.43 1.24 23.71
CA GLU A 150 -14.29 0.78 25.12
C GLU A 150 -13.08 -0.14 25.30
N ASP A 151 -12.80 -1.00 24.32
CA ASP A 151 -11.65 -1.91 24.30
C ASP A 151 -10.31 -1.18 24.09
N SER A 152 -10.33 0.15 23.87
CA SER A 152 -9.18 1.00 23.52
C SER A 152 -8.78 1.94 24.65
#